data_9284720a934ee69a35e044c9a2cbdbcb
#
_entry.id   9284720a934ee69a35e044c9a2cbdbcb
#
_cell.length_a   1.000
_cell.length_b   1.000
_cell.length_c   1.000
_cell.angle_alpha   90.00
_cell.angle_beta   90.00
_cell.angle_gamma   90.00
#
_symmetry.space_group_name_H-M   'P 1'
#
loop_
_entity.id
_entity.type
_entity.pdbx_description
1 polymer ?
#
loop_
_entity_poly.entity_id
_entity_poly.type
_entity_poly.pdbx_seq_one_letter_code
_entity_poly.pdbx_strand_id
1 'polypeptide(L)'
;MEAPSLVKVNGVYVLFFSSNCYSGALYDTSYATADNIKGPYTKAGAPDAPLLQTGKPYSQLYSPGGLDIGPGGVNVVFHADLGTTADTRQMYAGQVTISGKTVHFT
;
A
#
# COMPACT_ATOMS: atom_id res chain seq x y z
N MET A 1 5.82 -0.54 11.46
CA MET A 1 4.65 -0.99 10.69
C MET A 1 3.43 -0.26 11.22
N GLU A 2 2.65 0.37 10.34
CA GLU A 2 1.56 1.24 10.76
C GLU A 2 0.54 1.40 9.62
N ALA A 3 -0.49 2.21 9.85
CA ALA A 3 -1.50 2.62 8.87
C ALA A 3 -2.18 1.43 8.19
N PRO A 4 -2.82 0.54 8.97
CA PRO A 4 -3.50 -0.61 8.40
C PRO A 4 -4.78 -0.20 7.66
N SER A 5 -5.04 -0.84 6.52
CA SER A 5 -6.30 -0.73 5.79
C SER A 5 -6.66 -2.10 5.25
N LEU A 6 -7.87 -2.57 5.52
CA LEU A 6 -8.29 -3.94 5.24
C LEU A 6 -9.47 -3.95 4.29
N VAL A 7 -9.42 -4.84 3.30
CA VAL A 7 -10.54 -5.08 2.39
C VAL A 7 -10.68 -6.58 2.13
N LYS A 8 -11.91 -7.02 1.85
CA LYS A 8 -12.18 -8.39 1.42
C LYS A 8 -12.63 -8.37 -0.04
N VAL A 9 -11.94 -9.14 -0.89
CA VAL A 9 -12.27 -9.26 -2.31
C VAL A 9 -12.27 -10.73 -2.70
N ASN A 10 -13.41 -11.22 -3.17
CA ASN A 10 -13.56 -12.60 -3.62
C ASN A 10 -13.07 -13.64 -2.60
N GLY A 11 -13.40 -13.43 -1.34
CA GLY A 11 -13.04 -14.35 -0.26
C GLY A 11 -11.63 -14.19 0.29
N VAL A 12 -10.84 -13.28 -0.25
CA VAL A 12 -9.48 -13.00 0.21
C VAL A 12 -9.46 -11.69 0.99
N TYR A 13 -8.86 -11.71 2.18
CA TYR A 13 -8.62 -10.51 2.97
C TYR A 13 -7.27 -9.92 2.61
N VAL A 14 -7.25 -8.66 2.23
CA VAL A 14 -6.02 -7.94 1.87
C VAL A 14 -5.80 -6.83 2.87
N LEU A 15 -4.69 -6.89 3.57
CA LEU A 15 -4.29 -5.92 4.58
C LEU A 15 -3.13 -5.09 4.04
N PHE A 16 -3.39 -3.81 3.81
CA PHE A 16 -2.35 -2.86 3.44
C PHE A 16 -1.74 -2.24 4.68
N PHE A 17 -0.46 -1.95 4.64
CA PHE A 17 0.23 -1.33 5.75
C PHE A 17 1.46 -0.56 5.26
N SER A 18 1.89 0.40 6.06
CA SER A 18 3.13 1.13 5.81
C SER A 18 4.24 0.55 6.68
N SER A 19 5.46 0.55 6.20
CA SER A 19 6.62 0.09 6.94
C SER A 19 7.81 1.04 6.78
N ASN A 20 8.82 0.84 7.61
CA ASN A 20 9.99 1.69 7.77
C ASN A 20 9.63 3.04 8.41
N CYS A 21 10.58 3.96 8.46
CA CYS A 21 10.39 5.25 9.11
C CYS A 21 9.78 6.25 8.14
N TYR A 22 8.68 6.90 8.56
CA TYR A 22 7.98 7.86 7.72
C TYR A 22 8.84 9.06 7.29
N SER A 23 9.89 9.35 8.02
CA SER A 23 10.78 10.48 7.72
C SER A 23 11.92 10.12 6.78
N GLY A 24 11.99 8.88 6.33
CA GLY A 24 13.07 8.40 5.45
C GLY A 24 12.57 7.93 4.10
N ALA A 25 13.48 7.86 3.15
CA ALA A 25 13.17 7.45 1.77
C ALA A 25 12.70 5.99 1.67
N LEU A 26 12.90 5.19 2.71
CA LEU A 26 12.52 3.78 2.71
C LEU A 26 11.08 3.53 3.19
N TYR A 27 10.37 4.58 3.61
CA TYR A 27 8.95 4.44 3.95
C TYR A 27 8.18 3.96 2.75
N ASP A 28 7.37 2.93 2.92
CA ASP A 28 6.72 2.25 1.81
C ASP A 28 5.37 1.68 2.22
N THR A 29 4.63 1.20 1.24
CA THR A 29 3.37 0.50 1.44
C THR A 29 3.49 -0.91 0.87
N SER A 30 3.15 -1.88 1.69
CA SER A 30 3.08 -3.29 1.30
C SER A 30 1.72 -3.86 1.66
N TYR A 31 1.54 -5.15 1.43
CA TYR A 31 0.30 -5.81 1.76
C TYR A 31 0.55 -7.25 2.19
N ALA A 32 -0.43 -7.78 2.90
CA ALA A 32 -0.47 -9.18 3.30
C ALA A 32 -1.87 -9.72 3.03
N THR A 33 -1.99 -11.02 2.82
CA THR A 33 -3.27 -11.64 2.48
C THR A 33 -3.58 -12.81 3.41
N ALA A 34 -4.88 -13.07 3.57
CA ALA A 34 -5.38 -14.19 4.35
C ALA A 34 -6.70 -14.70 3.80
N ASP A 35 -7.02 -15.96 4.07
CA ASP A 35 -8.30 -16.56 3.74
C ASP A 35 -9.34 -16.34 4.85
N ASN A 36 -8.92 -15.89 6.02
CA ASN A 36 -9.74 -15.64 7.19
C ASN A 36 -9.34 -14.30 7.79
N ILE A 37 -10.33 -13.54 8.29
CA ILE A 37 -10.06 -12.21 8.86
C ILE A 37 -9.07 -12.26 10.04
N LYS A 38 -9.08 -13.33 10.78
CA LYS A 38 -8.14 -13.52 11.90
C LYS A 38 -6.76 -13.98 11.45
N GLY A 39 -6.58 -14.23 10.16
CA GLY A 39 -5.31 -14.74 9.63
C GLY A 39 -5.25 -16.27 9.64
N PRO A 40 -4.05 -16.81 9.47
CA PRO A 40 -2.77 -16.09 9.40
C PRO A 40 -2.63 -15.27 8.12
N TYR A 41 -2.00 -14.10 8.23
CA TYR A 41 -1.70 -13.24 7.10
C TYR A 41 -0.29 -13.54 6.59
N THR A 42 -0.16 -13.65 5.27
CA THR A 42 1.13 -13.86 4.62
C THR A 42 1.51 -12.57 3.90
N LYS A 43 2.66 -12.01 4.25
CA LYS A 43 3.17 -10.80 3.59
C LYS A 43 3.56 -11.12 2.16
N ALA A 44 3.16 -10.25 1.24
CA ALA A 44 3.62 -10.33 -0.13
C ALA A 44 5.11 -10.01 -0.21
N GLY A 45 5.80 -10.67 -1.11
CA GLY A 45 7.22 -10.47 -1.36
C GLY A 45 7.49 -9.98 -2.77
N ALA A 46 8.75 -9.74 -3.07
CA ALA A 46 9.17 -9.32 -4.40
C ALA A 46 8.78 -10.38 -5.43
N PRO A 47 8.39 -9.99 -6.65
CA PRO A 47 8.32 -8.62 -7.17
C PRO A 47 7.02 -7.86 -6.84
N ASP A 48 6.07 -8.49 -6.18
CA ASP A 48 4.73 -7.93 -5.96
C ASP A 48 4.68 -6.89 -4.84
N ALA A 49 5.64 -6.91 -3.94
CA ALA A 49 5.74 -5.94 -2.85
C ALA A 49 7.18 -5.46 -2.68
N PRO A 50 7.38 -4.22 -2.23
CA PRO A 50 6.38 -3.23 -1.83
C PRO A 50 5.50 -2.77 -3.00
N LEU A 51 4.23 -2.45 -2.68
CA LEU A 51 3.29 -1.95 -3.67
C LEU A 51 3.61 -0.50 -4.07
N LEU A 52 3.98 0.31 -3.09
CA LEU A 52 4.42 1.70 -3.25
C LEU A 52 5.75 1.88 -2.55
N GLN A 53 6.69 2.53 -3.22
CA GLN A 53 7.97 2.90 -2.64
C GLN A 53 8.51 4.14 -3.34
N THR A 54 9.55 4.74 -2.80
CA THR A 54 10.17 5.90 -3.45
C THR A 54 10.55 5.55 -4.89
N GLY A 55 10.00 6.32 -5.83
CA GLY A 55 10.25 6.16 -7.25
C GLY A 55 9.48 5.05 -7.95
N LYS A 56 8.63 4.30 -7.23
CA LYS A 56 7.86 3.19 -7.81
C LYS A 56 6.47 3.09 -7.20
N PRO A 57 5.43 2.77 -8.00
CA PRO A 57 5.44 2.55 -9.45
C PRO A 57 5.58 3.84 -10.26
N TYR A 58 5.52 5.00 -9.63
CA TYR A 58 5.63 6.29 -10.29
C TYR A 58 6.88 7.00 -9.81
N SER A 59 7.65 7.57 -10.75
CA SER A 59 8.96 8.16 -10.46
C SER A 59 8.90 9.38 -9.53
N GLN A 60 7.76 10.09 -9.50
CA GLN A 60 7.60 11.27 -8.64
C GLN A 60 7.34 10.95 -7.17
N LEU A 61 7.06 9.70 -6.83
CA LEU A 61 6.77 9.33 -5.45
C LEU A 61 8.02 9.38 -4.57
N TYR A 62 7.87 9.96 -3.39
CA TYR A 62 8.89 9.93 -2.35
C TYR A 62 8.23 9.60 -1.01
N SER A 63 8.70 8.53 -0.37
CA SER A 63 8.17 8.04 0.91
C SER A 63 6.65 7.86 0.90
N PRO A 64 6.09 7.09 -0.04
CA PRO A 64 4.64 6.90 -0.08
C PRO A 64 4.17 5.99 1.04
N GLY A 65 3.01 6.31 1.62
CA GLY A 65 2.45 5.52 2.69
C GLY A 65 1.04 5.91 3.06
N GLY A 66 0.51 5.30 4.12
CA GLY A 66 -0.82 5.60 4.62
C GLY A 66 -1.92 5.26 3.64
N LEU A 67 -1.75 4.20 2.84
CA LEU A 67 -2.75 3.81 1.86
C LEU A 67 -4.04 3.37 2.54
N ASP A 68 -5.15 3.91 2.06
CA ASP A 68 -6.48 3.46 2.43
C ASP A 68 -7.23 3.02 1.18
N ILE A 69 -7.92 1.88 1.28
CA ILE A 69 -8.65 1.30 0.17
C ILE A 69 -10.15 1.38 0.43
N GLY A 70 -10.88 1.80 -0.61
CA GLY A 70 -12.32 1.90 -0.53
C GLY A 70 -13.04 0.56 -0.64
N PRO A 71 -14.36 0.56 -0.33
CA PRO A 71 -15.18 -0.62 -0.51
C PRO A 71 -15.12 -1.10 -1.96
N GLY A 72 -15.09 -2.41 -2.15
CA GLY A 72 -14.98 -3.02 -3.47
C GLY A 72 -13.55 -3.28 -3.92
N GLY A 73 -12.55 -2.74 -3.21
CA GLY A 73 -11.15 -3.10 -3.44
C GLY A 73 -10.53 -2.54 -4.71
N VAL A 74 -10.96 -1.34 -5.15
CA VAL A 74 -10.47 -0.74 -6.39
C VAL A 74 -9.81 0.62 -6.14
N ASN A 75 -10.51 1.52 -5.46
CA ASN A 75 -10.05 2.90 -5.30
C ASN A 75 -9.19 3.03 -4.05
N VAL A 76 -8.05 3.69 -4.19
CA VAL A 76 -7.13 3.92 -3.08
C VAL A 76 -6.75 5.38 -2.99
N VAL A 77 -6.45 5.83 -1.78
CA VAL A 77 -5.78 7.10 -1.52
C VAL A 77 -4.55 6.80 -0.68
N PHE A 78 -3.53 7.62 -0.86
CA PHE A 78 -2.30 7.50 -0.07
C PHE A 78 -1.60 8.84 -0.06
N HIS A 79 -0.57 8.99 0.74
CA HIS A 79 0.25 10.21 0.75
C HIS A 79 1.67 9.91 0.33
N ALA A 80 2.35 10.92 -0.17
CA ALA A 80 3.79 10.91 -0.43
C ALA A 80 4.33 12.30 -0.17
N ASP A 81 5.63 12.38 0.09
CA ASP A 81 6.25 13.66 0.38
C ASP A 81 6.35 14.50 -0.89
N LEU A 82 6.18 15.80 -0.72
CA LEU A 82 6.43 16.76 -1.80
C LEU A 82 7.93 17.03 -1.84
N GLY A 83 8.56 16.59 -2.92
CA GLY A 83 10.03 16.62 -3.02
C GLY A 83 10.67 15.52 -2.17
N THR A 84 11.80 15.84 -1.55
CA THR A 84 12.60 14.87 -0.79
C THR A 84 12.60 15.14 0.72
N THR A 85 11.64 15.93 1.21
CA THR A 85 11.53 16.25 2.63
C THR A 85 10.24 15.73 3.20
N ALA A 86 10.24 15.35 4.47
CA ALA A 86 9.06 14.86 5.16
C ALA A 86 8.14 15.98 5.69
N ASP A 87 8.44 17.23 5.38
CA ASP A 87 7.74 18.39 5.94
C ASP A 87 6.39 18.64 5.29
N THR A 88 6.24 18.27 4.01
CA THR A 88 5.01 18.50 3.26
C THR A 88 4.61 17.21 2.56
N ARG A 89 3.43 16.71 2.91
CA ARG A 89 2.83 15.55 2.28
C ARG A 89 1.74 15.98 1.33
N GLN A 90 1.63 15.25 0.23
CA GLN A 90 0.59 15.44 -0.77
C GLN A 90 -0.24 14.18 -0.84
N MET A 91 -1.56 14.35 -1.01
CA MET A 91 -2.47 13.21 -1.17
C MET A 91 -2.54 12.82 -2.65
N TYR A 92 -2.50 11.52 -2.87
CA TYR A 92 -2.65 10.91 -4.18
C TYR A 92 -3.84 9.96 -4.16
N ALA A 93 -4.47 9.82 -5.31
CA ALA A 93 -5.54 8.85 -5.52
C ALA A 93 -5.20 7.97 -6.71
N GLY A 94 -5.65 6.74 -6.67
CA GLY A 94 -5.41 5.81 -7.77
C GLY A 94 -6.32 4.61 -7.68
N GLN A 95 -6.04 3.63 -8.52
CA GLN A 95 -6.80 2.39 -8.56
C GLN A 95 -5.85 1.20 -8.55
N VAL A 96 -6.29 0.13 -7.91
CA VAL A 96 -5.57 -1.13 -7.88
C VAL A 96 -6.45 -2.24 -8.44
N THR A 97 -5.82 -3.30 -8.90
CA THR A 97 -6.47 -4.55 -9.27
C THR A 97 -6.04 -5.61 -8.27
N ILE A 98 -7.02 -6.21 -7.59
CA ILE A 98 -6.78 -7.33 -6.68
C ILE A 98 -7.21 -8.60 -7.42
N SER A 99 -6.26 -9.48 -7.68
CA SER A 99 -6.50 -10.74 -8.37
C SER A 99 -6.01 -11.88 -7.47
N GLY A 100 -6.95 -12.60 -6.84
CA GLY A 100 -6.59 -13.58 -5.85
C GLY A 100 -5.83 -12.95 -4.69
N LYS A 101 -4.58 -13.32 -4.52
CA LYS A 101 -3.70 -12.82 -3.44
C LYS A 101 -2.65 -11.85 -3.96
N THR A 102 -2.84 -11.29 -5.15
CA THR A 102 -1.90 -10.37 -5.78
C THR A 102 -2.56 -9.02 -6.00
N VAL A 103 -1.85 -7.94 -5.71
CA VAL A 103 -2.32 -6.56 -5.89
C VAL A 103 -1.35 -5.82 -6.80
N HIS A 104 -1.91 -5.10 -7.77
CA HIS A 104 -1.14 -4.25 -8.67
C HIS A 104 -1.86 -2.92 -8.87
N PHE A 105 -1.11 -1.84 -9.04
CA PHE A 105 -1.69 -0.58 -9.50
C PHE A 105 -2.14 -0.73 -10.96
N THR A 106 -3.31 -0.21 -11.21
CA THR A 106 -3.91 -0.23 -12.56
C THR A 106 -3.28 0.81 -13.45
#